data_64f3730509312b0410a98c79695e3489
#
_entry.id   64f3730509312b0410a98c79695e3489
#
_cell.length_a   1.000
_cell.length_b   1.000
_cell.length_c   1.000
_cell.angle_alpha   90.00
_cell.angle_beta   90.00
_cell.angle_gamma   90.00
#
_symmetry.space_group_name_H-M   'P 1'
#
loop_
_entity.id
_entity.type
_entity.pdbx_description
1 polymer ?
#
loop_
_entity_poly.entity_id
_entity_poly.type
_entity_poly.pdbx_seq_one_letter_code
_entity_poly.pdbx_strand_id
1 'polypeptide(L)'
;MLDENIIRKAYKKLRKGKAKRKGIIAIDANLDIEVAAMQKMIENTKPPDVPVENPELAYKPCKRTPKIIFEHGKKRKIFMPEIHEQWLHHIIVLILEPIITATSYRYSCGSFPKRGVHYGKKYIMKILRSGKGIRNFGKIDIRHFYDNIRINILMKELAIRIKDNWFLYIIRLCLKGFKKGIPLGFYISQWLANYILEPLDKFITEKLGLDKFVRYMDDMIFYDNAKKNLQRAIAEIRIFIGHRYRLKLKDNYQVCRFFYESKKREIGRPLDF
;
A
#
# COMPACT_ATOMS: atom_id res chain seq x y z
N MET A 1 -11.31 -23.00 8.09
CA MET A 1 -11.62 -22.43 9.42
C MET A 1 -10.54 -21.41 9.77
N LEU A 2 -10.88 -20.22 10.21
CA LEU A 2 -9.89 -19.23 10.59
C LEU A 2 -9.24 -19.69 11.90
N ASP A 3 -7.91 -19.82 11.93
CA ASP A 3 -7.15 -20.25 13.10
C ASP A 3 -7.19 -19.16 14.19
N GLU A 4 -7.62 -19.52 15.40
CA GLU A 4 -7.62 -18.65 16.58
C GLU A 4 -6.25 -17.99 16.82
N ASN A 5 -5.16 -18.69 16.50
CA ASN A 5 -3.80 -18.17 16.62
C ASN A 5 -3.57 -16.95 15.72
N ILE A 6 -4.20 -16.89 14.55
CA ILE A 6 -4.12 -15.72 13.65
C ILE A 6 -4.83 -14.54 14.29
N ILE A 7 -5.99 -14.76 14.89
CA ILE A 7 -6.78 -13.72 15.57
C ILE A 7 -5.97 -13.12 16.73
N ARG A 8 -5.40 -13.97 17.59
CA ARG A 8 -4.55 -13.54 18.72
C ARG A 8 -3.26 -12.83 18.25
N LYS A 9 -2.62 -13.34 17.20
CA LYS A 9 -1.42 -12.72 16.60
C LYS A 9 -1.74 -11.35 16.01
N ALA A 10 -2.89 -11.20 15.38
CA ALA A 10 -3.37 -9.91 14.86
C ALA A 10 -3.61 -8.92 16.00
N TYR A 11 -4.22 -9.36 17.10
CA TYR A 11 -4.43 -8.53 18.28
C TYR A 11 -3.10 -8.04 18.87
N LYS A 12 -2.12 -8.92 19.04
CA LYS A 12 -0.78 -8.54 19.53
C LYS A 12 -0.16 -7.45 18.65
N LYS A 13 -0.31 -7.54 17.31
CA LYS A 13 0.14 -6.48 16.39
C LYS A 13 -0.65 -5.18 16.57
N LEU A 14 -1.97 -5.25 16.71
CA LEU A 14 -2.84 -4.07 16.94
C LEU A 14 -2.50 -3.36 18.26
N ARG A 15 -2.30 -4.13 19.33
CA ARG A 15 -2.03 -3.65 20.70
C ARG A 15 -0.71 -2.90 20.81
N LYS A 16 0.27 -3.23 19.97
CA LYS A 16 1.63 -2.64 20.02
C LYS A 16 1.57 -1.12 19.93
N GLY A 17 2.10 -0.44 20.96
CA GLY A 17 2.09 1.02 21.08
C GLY A 17 0.72 1.63 21.42
N LYS A 18 -0.31 0.82 21.69
CA LYS A 18 -1.68 1.29 21.98
C LYS A 18 -2.26 0.76 23.31
N ALA A 19 -1.46 0.09 24.13
CA ALA A 19 -1.91 -0.60 25.36
C ALA A 19 -2.70 0.30 26.33
N LYS A 20 -2.43 1.61 26.37
CA LYS A 20 -3.12 2.58 27.23
C LYS A 20 -4.44 3.12 26.66
N ARG A 21 -4.86 2.70 25.46
CA ARG A 21 -6.13 3.16 24.87
C ARG A 21 -7.30 2.42 25.50
N LYS A 22 -8.37 3.13 25.86
CA LYS A 22 -9.59 2.56 26.50
C LYS A 22 -10.10 1.30 25.79
N GLY A 23 -10.23 1.31 24.46
CA GLY A 23 -10.69 0.15 23.70
C GLY A 23 -9.74 -1.06 23.75
N ILE A 24 -8.43 -0.86 23.88
CA ILE A 24 -7.46 -1.96 24.08
C ILE A 24 -7.56 -2.51 25.50
N ILE A 25 -7.68 -1.64 26.51
CA ILE A 25 -7.85 -2.07 27.92
C ILE A 25 -9.10 -2.91 28.08
N ALA A 26 -10.22 -2.52 27.44
CA ALA A 26 -11.46 -3.30 27.48
C ALA A 26 -11.31 -4.69 26.86
N ILE A 27 -10.62 -4.81 25.72
CA ILE A 27 -10.34 -6.11 25.09
C ILE A 27 -9.37 -6.94 25.95
N ASP A 28 -8.31 -6.32 26.50
CA ASP A 28 -7.34 -7.01 27.37
C ASP A 28 -8.03 -7.67 28.59
N ALA A 29 -9.06 -7.01 29.14
CA ALA A 29 -9.81 -7.52 30.29
C ALA A 29 -10.61 -8.81 30.01
N ASN A 30 -11.02 -9.04 28.77
CA ASN A 30 -11.87 -10.17 28.37
C ASN A 30 -11.37 -10.83 27.06
N LEU A 31 -10.05 -10.96 26.90
CA LEU A 31 -9.42 -11.31 25.63
C LEU A 31 -9.97 -12.61 25.00
N ASP A 32 -10.23 -13.65 25.79
CA ASP A 32 -10.70 -14.92 25.26
C ASP A 32 -12.13 -14.81 24.72
N ILE A 33 -12.99 -14.05 25.40
CA ILE A 33 -14.36 -13.76 24.95
C ILE A 33 -14.33 -12.95 23.66
N GLU A 34 -13.48 -11.93 23.60
CA GLU A 34 -13.33 -11.07 22.43
C GLU A 34 -12.74 -11.82 21.22
N VAL A 35 -11.82 -12.74 21.44
CA VAL A 35 -11.28 -13.62 20.38
C VAL A 35 -12.36 -14.52 19.82
N ALA A 36 -13.17 -15.16 20.69
CA ALA A 36 -14.30 -16.01 20.27
C ALA A 36 -15.36 -15.19 19.52
N ALA A 37 -15.67 -13.97 19.98
CA ALA A 37 -16.59 -13.06 19.30
C ALA A 37 -16.08 -12.65 17.91
N MET A 38 -14.78 -12.32 17.79
CA MET A 38 -14.14 -11.98 16.52
C MET A 38 -14.18 -13.17 15.55
N GLN A 39 -13.93 -14.37 16.02
CA GLN A 39 -14.01 -15.58 15.21
C GLN A 39 -15.44 -15.80 14.68
N LYS A 40 -16.43 -15.78 15.55
CA LYS A 40 -17.87 -15.91 15.18
C LYS A 40 -18.29 -14.82 14.18
N MET A 41 -17.86 -13.57 14.40
CA MET A 41 -18.14 -12.48 13.47
C MET A 41 -17.59 -12.80 12.07
N ILE A 42 -16.36 -13.27 11.96
CA ILE A 42 -15.75 -13.58 10.66
C ILE A 42 -16.45 -14.78 10.02
N GLU A 43 -16.72 -15.84 10.76
CA GLU A 43 -17.39 -17.06 10.26
C GLU A 43 -18.80 -16.78 9.72
N ASN A 44 -19.53 -15.84 10.31
CA ASN A 44 -20.85 -15.40 9.85
C ASN A 44 -20.80 -14.32 8.77
N THR A 45 -19.61 -13.83 8.40
CA THR A 45 -19.44 -12.82 7.35
C THR A 45 -19.18 -13.52 6.02
N LYS A 46 -20.20 -13.99 5.34
CA LYS A 46 -20.12 -14.71 4.06
C LYS A 46 -20.79 -13.94 2.92
N PRO A 47 -20.44 -14.24 1.65
CA PRO A 47 -21.18 -13.71 0.50
C PRO A 47 -22.69 -13.98 0.61
N PRO A 48 -23.55 -13.13 -0.01
CA PRO A 48 -25.00 -13.22 0.14
C PRO A 48 -25.63 -14.54 -0.35
N ASP A 49 -24.95 -15.25 -1.23
CA ASP A 49 -25.35 -16.56 -1.80
C ASP A 49 -24.94 -17.74 -0.91
N VAL A 50 -24.22 -17.49 0.17
CA VAL A 50 -23.78 -18.52 1.12
C VAL A 50 -24.60 -18.41 2.42
N PRO A 51 -25.36 -19.43 2.81
CA PRO A 51 -26.13 -19.39 4.06
C PRO A 51 -25.22 -19.29 5.28
N VAL A 52 -25.70 -18.56 6.30
CA VAL A 52 -25.05 -18.40 7.59
C VAL A 52 -26.05 -18.67 8.71
N GLU A 53 -25.57 -19.22 9.81
CA GLU A 53 -26.42 -19.54 10.96
C GLU A 53 -26.90 -18.31 11.72
N ASN A 54 -25.99 -17.35 11.92
CA ASN A 54 -26.23 -16.16 12.74
C ASN A 54 -25.85 -14.88 11.95
N PRO A 55 -26.65 -14.45 10.97
CA PRO A 55 -26.33 -13.31 10.10
C PRO A 55 -26.23 -11.98 10.86
N GLU A 56 -26.85 -11.88 12.05
CA GLU A 56 -26.76 -10.70 12.92
C GLU A 56 -25.35 -10.51 13.48
N LEU A 57 -24.57 -11.58 13.63
CA LEU A 57 -23.17 -11.56 14.10
C LEU A 57 -22.18 -11.17 13.00
N ALA A 58 -22.62 -11.15 11.75
CA ALA A 58 -21.75 -10.83 10.63
C ALA A 58 -21.15 -9.40 10.76
N TYR A 59 -19.93 -9.24 10.25
CA TYR A 59 -19.26 -7.95 10.24
C TYR A 59 -20.10 -6.88 9.53
N LYS A 60 -20.34 -5.79 10.24
CA LYS A 60 -20.98 -4.58 9.72
C LYS A 60 -19.97 -3.44 9.76
N PRO A 61 -19.63 -2.85 8.59
CA PRO A 61 -18.69 -1.73 8.55
C PRO A 61 -19.17 -0.56 9.43
N CYS A 62 -18.28 -0.04 10.27
CA CYS A 62 -18.59 1.10 11.11
C CYS A 62 -18.86 2.38 10.28
N LYS A 63 -19.45 3.38 10.91
CA LYS A 63 -19.71 4.68 10.26
C LYS A 63 -18.41 5.29 9.74
N ARG A 64 -18.39 5.72 8.47
CA ARG A 64 -17.22 6.30 7.80
C ARG A 64 -17.11 7.80 8.05
N THR A 65 -16.77 8.19 9.28
CA THR A 65 -16.61 9.61 9.65
C THR A 65 -15.16 10.03 9.40
N PRO A 66 -14.92 10.99 8.49
CA PRO A 66 -13.56 11.47 8.21
C PRO A 66 -13.07 12.41 9.31
N LYS A 67 -11.79 12.30 9.64
CA LYS A 67 -11.04 13.27 10.42
C LYS A 67 -10.06 13.99 9.50
N ILE A 68 -9.98 15.29 9.63
CA ILE A 68 -9.03 16.11 8.88
C ILE A 68 -7.77 16.27 9.74
N ILE A 69 -6.62 15.97 9.15
CA ILE A 69 -5.32 16.23 9.75
C ILE A 69 -4.47 17.08 8.80
N PHE A 70 -3.55 17.84 9.37
CA PHE A 70 -2.53 18.57 8.63
C PHE A 70 -1.19 17.85 8.79
N GLU A 71 -0.59 17.44 7.69
CA GLU A 71 0.68 16.74 7.66
C GLU A 71 1.58 17.37 6.60
N HIS A 72 2.76 17.85 6.99
CA HIS A 72 3.71 18.56 6.11
C HIS A 72 3.03 19.68 5.29
N GLY A 73 2.20 20.49 5.93
CA GLY A 73 1.48 21.61 5.28
C GLY A 73 0.32 21.18 4.35
N LYS A 74 0.02 19.89 4.26
CA LYS A 74 -1.08 19.38 3.43
C LYS A 74 -2.23 18.90 4.28
N LYS A 75 -3.45 19.31 3.89
CA LYS A 75 -4.70 18.82 4.47
C LYS A 75 -4.97 17.40 3.99
N ARG A 76 -5.09 16.45 4.93
CA ARG A 76 -5.39 15.05 4.63
C ARG A 76 -6.68 14.64 5.32
N LYS A 77 -7.52 13.90 4.59
CA LYS A 77 -8.74 13.29 5.09
C LYS A 77 -8.42 11.85 5.47
N ILE A 78 -8.47 11.54 6.76
CA ILE A 78 -8.24 10.17 7.25
C ILE A 78 -9.51 9.60 7.84
N PHE A 79 -9.62 8.27 7.81
CA PHE A 79 -10.72 7.53 8.42
C PHE A 79 -10.14 6.64 9.52
N MET A 80 -10.73 6.73 10.70
CA MET A 80 -10.31 5.91 11.84
C MET A 80 -11.42 4.90 12.14
N PRO A 81 -11.24 3.62 11.77
CA PRO A 81 -12.20 2.59 12.11
C PRO A 81 -12.20 2.32 13.61
N GLU A 82 -13.29 1.78 14.13
CA GLU A 82 -13.39 1.31 15.50
C GLU A 82 -12.39 0.20 15.79
N ILE A 83 -12.11 -0.07 17.07
CA ILE A 83 -11.00 -0.92 17.47
C ILE A 83 -11.14 -2.36 16.96
N HIS A 84 -12.35 -2.91 16.95
CA HIS A 84 -12.63 -4.27 16.43
C HIS A 84 -12.45 -4.33 14.90
N GLU A 85 -12.83 -3.28 14.17
CA GLU A 85 -12.55 -3.20 12.74
C GLU A 85 -11.05 -3.02 12.46
N GLN A 86 -10.32 -2.27 13.31
CA GLN A 86 -8.86 -2.24 13.22
C GLN A 86 -8.26 -3.64 13.44
N TRP A 87 -8.81 -4.42 14.37
CA TRP A 87 -8.38 -5.80 14.60
C TRP A 87 -8.62 -6.68 13.37
N LEU A 88 -9.81 -6.60 12.78
CA LEU A 88 -10.11 -7.31 11.52
C LEU A 88 -9.12 -6.92 10.40
N HIS A 89 -8.76 -5.63 10.29
CA HIS A 89 -7.74 -5.20 9.34
C HIS A 89 -6.37 -5.85 9.59
N HIS A 90 -5.98 -6.05 10.85
CA HIS A 90 -4.74 -6.76 11.18
C HIS A 90 -4.81 -8.25 10.84
N ILE A 91 -5.96 -8.89 11.01
CA ILE A 91 -6.19 -10.27 10.58
C ILE A 91 -6.03 -10.39 9.06
N ILE A 92 -6.75 -9.56 8.31
CA ILE A 92 -6.67 -9.52 6.83
C ILE A 92 -5.22 -9.33 6.38
N VAL A 93 -4.49 -8.40 6.99
CA VAL A 93 -3.10 -8.13 6.63
C VAL A 93 -2.18 -9.31 6.93
N LEU A 94 -2.39 -10.04 8.03
CA LEU A 94 -1.60 -11.24 8.31
C LEU A 94 -1.74 -12.31 7.23
N ILE A 95 -2.91 -12.40 6.59
CA ILE A 95 -3.17 -13.31 5.47
C ILE A 95 -2.59 -12.76 4.17
N LEU A 96 -2.72 -11.46 3.93
CA LEU A 96 -2.23 -10.81 2.71
C LEU A 96 -0.71 -10.64 2.68
N GLU A 97 -0.07 -10.43 3.83
CA GLU A 97 1.36 -10.15 3.95
C GLU A 97 2.24 -11.17 3.20
N PRO A 98 2.11 -12.49 3.39
CA PRO A 98 2.91 -13.47 2.65
C PRO A 98 2.61 -13.47 1.15
N ILE A 99 1.35 -13.28 0.75
CA ILE A 99 0.94 -13.26 -0.66
C ILE A 99 1.56 -12.07 -1.39
N ILE A 100 1.54 -10.90 -0.76
CA ILE A 100 2.04 -9.66 -1.36
C ILE A 100 3.57 -9.62 -1.33
N THR A 101 4.19 -10.05 -0.23
CA THR A 101 5.64 -9.97 -0.09
C THR A 101 6.38 -10.94 -0.99
N ALA A 102 5.79 -12.10 -1.31
CA ALA A 102 6.41 -13.13 -2.16
C ALA A 102 6.76 -12.63 -3.56
N THR A 103 5.98 -11.69 -4.10
CA THR A 103 6.10 -11.22 -5.47
C THR A 103 6.37 -9.71 -5.59
N SER A 104 6.43 -9.01 -4.44
CA SER A 104 6.69 -7.58 -4.42
C SER A 104 8.09 -7.25 -4.92
N TYR A 105 8.22 -6.17 -5.68
CA TYR A 105 9.50 -5.65 -6.08
C TYR A 105 10.41 -5.39 -4.86
N ARG A 106 11.66 -5.85 -4.95
CA ARG A 106 12.62 -5.81 -3.83
C ARG A 106 12.80 -4.41 -3.24
N TYR A 107 12.80 -3.38 -4.08
CA TYR A 107 13.01 -1.98 -3.67
C TYR A 107 11.71 -1.16 -3.66
N SER A 108 10.59 -1.85 -3.49
CA SER A 108 9.34 -1.23 -3.01
C SER A 108 9.46 -1.03 -1.49
N CYS A 109 9.58 0.23 -1.07
CA CYS A 109 10.04 0.59 0.27
C CYS A 109 8.92 1.08 1.21
N GLY A 110 7.71 1.27 0.73
CA GLY A 110 6.60 1.75 1.56
C GLY A 110 5.83 0.61 2.23
N SER A 111 5.64 0.71 3.55
CA SER A 111 4.75 -0.16 4.35
C SER A 111 5.10 -1.65 4.41
N PHE A 112 6.22 -2.08 3.86
CA PHE A 112 6.73 -3.45 4.03
C PHE A 112 7.62 -3.57 5.27
N PRO A 113 7.55 -4.69 6.00
CA PRO A 113 8.47 -4.96 7.09
C PRO A 113 9.94 -4.89 6.64
N LYS A 114 10.77 -4.17 7.38
CA LYS A 114 12.21 -3.99 7.12
C LYS A 114 12.56 -3.28 5.80
N ARG A 115 11.56 -2.76 5.05
CA ARG A 115 11.76 -2.03 3.80
C ARG A 115 11.25 -0.59 3.91
N GLY A 116 11.80 0.19 4.84
CA GLY A 116 11.47 1.62 5.00
C GLY A 116 12.37 2.54 4.17
N VAL A 117 12.27 3.86 4.43
CA VAL A 117 13.06 4.91 3.77
C VAL A 117 14.57 4.60 3.82
N HIS A 118 15.10 4.17 4.97
CA HIS A 118 16.52 3.83 5.10
C HIS A 118 16.96 2.67 4.19
N TYR A 119 16.07 1.70 3.97
CA TYR A 119 16.35 0.61 3.04
C TYR A 119 16.45 1.12 1.59
N GLY A 120 15.51 1.96 1.18
CA GLY A 120 15.55 2.62 -0.14
C GLY A 120 16.79 3.49 -0.31
N LYS A 121 17.09 4.35 0.68
CA LYS A 121 18.29 5.19 0.69
C LYS A 121 19.58 4.38 0.53
N LYS A 122 19.71 3.26 1.27
CA LYS A 122 20.89 2.37 1.17
C LYS A 122 21.06 1.83 -0.25
N TYR A 123 19.97 1.46 -0.91
CA TYR A 123 20.02 0.98 -2.29
C TYR A 123 20.38 2.11 -3.27
N ILE A 124 19.79 3.29 -3.13
CA ILE A 124 20.13 4.47 -3.94
C ILE A 124 21.63 4.76 -3.83
N MET A 125 22.18 4.80 -2.61
CA MET A 125 23.60 5.02 -2.39
C MET A 125 24.48 3.93 -3.04
N LYS A 126 24.03 2.67 -3.03
CA LYS A 126 24.72 1.58 -3.74
C LYS A 126 24.73 1.81 -5.25
N ILE A 127 23.60 2.24 -5.84
CA ILE A 127 23.50 2.57 -7.26
C ILE A 127 24.48 3.69 -7.61
N LEU A 128 24.48 4.77 -6.84
CA LEU A 128 25.31 5.95 -7.09
C LEU A 128 26.82 5.64 -6.95
N ARG A 129 27.19 4.84 -5.95
CA ARG A 129 28.59 4.44 -5.72
C ARG A 129 29.11 3.38 -6.70
N SER A 130 28.25 2.73 -7.46
CA SER A 130 28.67 1.68 -8.40
C SER A 130 29.53 2.18 -9.56
N GLY A 131 29.69 3.48 -9.70
CA GLY A 131 30.56 4.13 -10.71
C GLY A 131 30.14 3.86 -12.17
N LYS A 132 29.07 3.10 -12.40
CA LYS A 132 28.62 2.68 -13.73
C LYS A 132 27.89 3.80 -14.50
N GLY A 133 28.42 5.02 -14.39
CA GLY A 133 28.06 6.12 -15.28
C GLY A 133 26.62 6.62 -15.18
N ILE A 134 25.90 6.35 -14.09
CA ILE A 134 24.55 6.87 -13.91
C ILE A 134 24.60 8.37 -13.74
N ARG A 135 24.06 9.09 -14.73
CA ARG A 135 24.14 10.55 -14.81
C ARG A 135 22.82 11.25 -14.54
N ASN A 136 21.70 10.54 -14.71
CA ASN A 136 20.38 11.14 -14.65
C ASN A 136 19.43 10.34 -13.77
N PHE A 137 18.44 11.03 -13.24
CA PHE A 137 17.30 10.43 -12.55
C PHE A 137 15.99 10.95 -13.12
N GLY A 138 14.95 10.11 -13.05
CA GLY A 138 13.57 10.49 -13.28
C GLY A 138 12.79 10.30 -11.97
N LYS A 139 12.02 11.31 -11.55
CA LYS A 139 11.12 11.23 -10.40
C LYS A 139 9.69 11.42 -10.86
N ILE A 140 8.82 10.51 -10.48
CA ILE A 140 7.39 10.55 -10.78
C ILE A 140 6.58 10.25 -9.53
N ASP A 141 5.34 10.72 -9.51
CA ASP A 141 4.36 10.50 -8.46
C ASP A 141 2.98 10.32 -9.12
N ILE A 142 2.15 9.44 -8.55
CA ILE A 142 0.80 9.20 -9.05
C ILE A 142 -0.16 10.21 -8.40
N ARG A 143 -0.90 10.95 -9.23
CA ARG A 143 -1.81 12.02 -8.79
C ARG A 143 -2.94 11.48 -7.92
N HIS A 144 -3.02 11.95 -6.66
CA HIS A 144 -4.06 11.56 -5.69
C HIS A 144 -4.26 10.04 -5.65
N PHE A 145 -3.16 9.30 -5.47
CA PHE A 145 -3.13 7.85 -5.65
C PHE A 145 -4.22 7.14 -4.85
N TYR A 146 -4.23 7.29 -3.52
CA TYR A 146 -5.22 6.65 -2.64
C TYR A 146 -6.66 7.01 -3.01
N ASP A 147 -6.94 8.28 -3.33
CA ASP A 147 -8.27 8.77 -3.68
C ASP A 147 -8.74 8.27 -5.05
N ASN A 148 -7.81 7.87 -5.92
CA ASN A 148 -8.10 7.49 -7.29
C ASN A 148 -8.09 5.98 -7.55
N ILE A 149 -7.69 5.15 -6.59
CA ILE A 149 -7.79 3.69 -6.72
C ILE A 149 -9.25 3.28 -6.88
N ARG A 150 -9.59 2.65 -7.99
CA ARG A 150 -10.94 2.13 -8.22
C ARG A 150 -11.08 0.78 -7.54
N ILE A 151 -12.01 0.65 -6.59
CA ILE A 151 -12.20 -0.56 -5.79
C ILE A 151 -12.51 -1.78 -6.67
N ASN A 152 -13.32 -1.61 -7.73
CA ASN A 152 -13.62 -2.71 -8.65
C ASN A 152 -12.38 -3.21 -9.42
N ILE A 153 -11.46 -2.33 -9.79
CA ILE A 153 -10.19 -2.72 -10.42
C ILE A 153 -9.30 -3.42 -9.39
N LEU A 154 -9.17 -2.86 -8.19
CA LEU A 154 -8.43 -3.47 -7.09
C LEU A 154 -8.93 -4.88 -6.78
N MET A 155 -10.25 -5.07 -6.67
CA MET A 155 -10.84 -6.39 -6.40
C MET A 155 -10.58 -7.38 -7.54
N LYS A 156 -10.61 -6.95 -8.81
CA LYS A 156 -10.23 -7.80 -9.95
C LYS A 156 -8.76 -8.22 -9.87
N GLU A 157 -7.85 -7.29 -9.54
CA GLU A 157 -6.43 -7.61 -9.38
C GLU A 157 -6.21 -8.58 -8.22
N LEU A 158 -6.90 -8.42 -7.08
CA LEU A 158 -6.83 -9.34 -5.96
C LEU A 158 -7.29 -10.76 -6.34
N ALA A 159 -8.39 -10.88 -7.10
CA ALA A 159 -8.95 -12.16 -7.54
C ALA A 159 -8.02 -12.94 -8.50
N ILE A 160 -7.00 -12.31 -9.07
CA ILE A 160 -6.00 -13.01 -9.88
C ILE A 160 -5.24 -14.04 -9.02
N ARG A 161 -4.89 -13.71 -7.79
CA ARG A 161 -4.11 -14.57 -6.89
C ARG A 161 -4.91 -15.17 -5.75
N ILE A 162 -5.91 -14.46 -5.26
CA ILE A 162 -6.75 -14.88 -4.16
C ILE A 162 -8.00 -15.52 -4.76
N LYS A 163 -8.14 -16.84 -4.58
CA LYS A 163 -9.28 -17.61 -5.11
C LYS A 163 -10.38 -17.81 -4.07
N ASP A 164 -10.12 -17.46 -2.84
CA ASP A 164 -11.09 -17.51 -1.75
C ASP A 164 -12.08 -16.34 -1.87
N ASN A 165 -13.27 -16.62 -2.36
CA ASN A 165 -14.35 -15.63 -2.53
C ASN A 165 -14.83 -15.06 -1.19
N TRP A 166 -14.78 -15.84 -0.13
CA TRP A 166 -15.13 -15.39 1.20
C TRP A 166 -14.14 -14.32 1.69
N PHE A 167 -12.85 -14.59 1.59
CA PHE A 167 -11.82 -13.63 1.97
C PHE A 167 -11.90 -12.32 1.14
N LEU A 168 -12.12 -12.44 -0.18
CA LEU A 168 -12.34 -11.28 -1.04
C LEU A 168 -13.59 -10.48 -0.64
N TYR A 169 -14.66 -11.18 -0.25
CA TYR A 169 -15.88 -10.54 0.22
C TYR A 169 -15.65 -9.70 1.48
N ILE A 170 -14.91 -10.24 2.47
CA ILE A 170 -14.56 -9.50 3.70
C ILE A 170 -13.75 -8.23 3.36
N ILE A 171 -12.74 -8.34 2.49
CA ILE A 171 -11.98 -7.17 2.04
C ILE A 171 -12.89 -6.13 1.38
N ARG A 172 -13.83 -6.57 0.54
CA ARG A 172 -14.80 -5.69 -0.11
C ARG A 172 -15.71 -5.01 0.89
N LEU A 173 -16.16 -5.71 1.93
CA LEU A 173 -16.96 -5.12 3.02
C LEU A 173 -16.18 -4.05 3.79
N CYS A 174 -14.90 -4.28 4.10
CA CYS A 174 -14.07 -3.26 4.75
C CYS A 174 -13.99 -1.96 3.91
N LEU A 175 -14.10 -2.06 2.59
CA LEU A 175 -14.08 -0.91 1.68
C LEU A 175 -15.49 -0.39 1.34
N LYS A 176 -16.56 -0.99 1.89
CA LYS A 176 -17.95 -0.54 1.67
C LYS A 176 -18.15 0.90 2.18
N GLY A 177 -18.88 1.68 1.40
CA GLY A 177 -19.10 3.10 1.69
C GLY A 177 -18.15 4.06 0.96
N PHE A 178 -17.09 3.53 0.33
CA PHE A 178 -16.23 4.31 -0.56
C PHE A 178 -16.61 4.02 -2.03
N LYS A 179 -17.07 5.06 -2.73
CA LYS A 179 -17.41 4.96 -4.17
C LYS A 179 -16.13 4.84 -5.02
N LYS A 180 -15.08 5.52 -4.59
CA LYS A 180 -13.76 5.60 -5.23
C LYS A 180 -12.72 5.90 -4.14
N GLY A 181 -11.52 5.40 -4.34
CA GLY A 181 -10.42 5.54 -3.40
C GLY A 181 -10.42 4.46 -2.32
N ILE A 182 -9.26 4.26 -1.74
CA ILE A 182 -9.09 3.46 -0.54
C ILE A 182 -8.77 4.40 0.62
N PRO A 183 -9.38 4.19 1.80
CA PRO A 183 -9.33 5.17 2.87
C PRO A 183 -7.95 5.26 3.53
N LEU A 184 -7.40 6.46 3.60
CA LEU A 184 -6.26 6.74 4.47
C LEU A 184 -6.65 6.53 5.93
N GLY A 185 -5.77 5.88 6.71
CA GLY A 185 -6.01 5.51 8.11
C GLY A 185 -6.47 4.07 8.32
N PHE A 186 -6.91 3.38 7.27
CA PHE A 186 -7.16 1.94 7.32
C PHE A 186 -5.84 1.18 7.16
N TYR A 187 -5.57 0.25 8.07
CA TYR A 187 -4.33 -0.53 8.03
C TYR A 187 -4.19 -1.38 6.75
N ILE A 188 -5.31 -1.91 6.23
CA ILE A 188 -5.32 -2.65 4.97
C ILE A 188 -4.97 -1.79 3.75
N SER A 189 -5.27 -0.49 3.78
CA SER A 189 -5.12 0.38 2.60
C SER A 189 -3.68 0.45 2.08
N GLN A 190 -2.69 0.46 2.98
CA GLN A 190 -1.29 0.50 2.57
C GLN A 190 -0.85 -0.78 1.85
N TRP A 191 -1.35 -1.93 2.29
CA TRP A 191 -1.07 -3.23 1.68
C TRP A 191 -1.75 -3.36 0.32
N LEU A 192 -3.02 -2.96 0.23
CA LEU A 192 -3.77 -2.95 -1.03
C LEU A 192 -3.18 -1.97 -2.05
N ALA A 193 -2.69 -0.82 -1.58
CA ALA A 193 -1.99 0.17 -2.40
C ALA A 193 -0.68 -0.37 -2.98
N ASN A 194 0.10 -1.12 -2.20
CA ASN A 194 1.30 -1.78 -2.70
C ASN A 194 0.97 -2.90 -3.70
N TYR A 195 -0.07 -3.69 -3.39
CA TYR A 195 -0.49 -4.79 -4.25
C TYR A 195 -0.90 -4.33 -5.65
N ILE A 196 -1.72 -3.29 -5.74
CA ILE A 196 -2.20 -2.81 -7.05
C ILE A 196 -1.07 -2.26 -7.93
N LEU A 197 0.05 -1.81 -7.34
CA LEU A 197 1.21 -1.31 -8.08
C LEU A 197 2.23 -2.40 -8.47
N GLU A 198 2.06 -3.62 -7.98
CA GLU A 198 3.00 -4.70 -8.29
C GLU A 198 3.10 -5.05 -9.79
N PRO A 199 2.00 -5.10 -10.57
CA PRO A 199 2.10 -5.25 -12.01
C PRO A 199 2.84 -4.09 -12.70
N LEU A 200 2.79 -2.87 -12.13
CA LEU A 200 3.58 -1.75 -12.62
C LEU A 200 5.06 -1.97 -12.34
N ASP A 201 5.42 -2.45 -11.14
CA ASP A 201 6.82 -2.76 -10.81
C ASP A 201 7.41 -3.79 -11.80
N LYS A 202 6.64 -4.84 -12.13
CA LYS A 202 7.02 -5.84 -13.14
C LYS A 202 7.15 -5.24 -14.53
N PHE A 203 6.20 -4.39 -14.94
CA PHE A 203 6.27 -3.70 -16.22
C PHE A 203 7.55 -2.86 -16.33
N ILE A 204 7.92 -2.14 -15.27
CA ILE A 204 9.12 -1.31 -15.23
C ILE A 204 10.40 -2.16 -15.35
N THR A 205 10.48 -3.27 -14.62
CA THR A 205 11.68 -4.13 -14.61
C THR A 205 11.77 -5.01 -15.86
N GLU A 206 10.69 -5.66 -16.23
CA GLU A 206 10.70 -6.73 -17.24
C GLU A 206 10.46 -6.21 -18.67
N LYS A 207 9.61 -5.17 -18.83
CA LYS A 207 9.28 -4.62 -20.16
C LYS A 207 10.09 -3.39 -20.52
N LEU A 208 10.31 -2.49 -19.56
CA LEU A 208 11.10 -1.28 -19.80
C LEU A 208 12.61 -1.48 -19.55
N GLY A 209 12.99 -2.60 -18.96
CA GLY A 209 14.38 -2.92 -18.65
C GLY A 209 15.03 -1.97 -17.62
N LEU A 210 14.23 -1.26 -16.83
CA LEU A 210 14.70 -0.36 -15.78
C LEU A 210 14.83 -1.12 -14.45
N ASP A 211 15.97 -1.73 -14.24
CA ASP A 211 16.30 -2.48 -13.01
C ASP A 211 16.73 -1.59 -11.85
N LYS A 212 17.08 -0.34 -12.14
CA LYS A 212 17.59 0.63 -11.16
C LYS A 212 16.52 1.65 -10.82
N PHE A 213 15.54 1.24 -10.02
CA PHE A 213 14.55 2.17 -9.47
C PHE A 213 14.20 1.84 -8.02
N VAL A 214 13.62 2.80 -7.33
CA VAL A 214 13.07 2.68 -5.99
C VAL A 214 11.66 3.22 -5.99
N ARG A 215 10.75 2.51 -5.37
CA ARG A 215 9.38 2.96 -5.15
C ARG A 215 9.11 3.10 -3.66
N TYR A 216 8.58 4.24 -3.27
CA TYR A 216 8.00 4.47 -1.94
C TYR A 216 6.51 4.78 -2.09
N MET A 217 5.65 3.78 -1.94
CA MET A 217 4.23 3.86 -2.27
C MET A 217 4.02 4.28 -3.73
N ASP A 218 3.51 5.47 -3.97
CA ASP A 218 3.25 6.09 -5.27
C ASP A 218 4.42 6.94 -5.82
N ASP A 219 5.39 7.28 -4.97
CA ASP A 219 6.62 7.96 -5.39
C ASP A 219 7.62 6.97 -5.98
N MET A 220 8.17 7.29 -7.16
CA MET A 220 9.13 6.43 -7.86
C MET A 220 10.32 7.24 -8.37
N ILE A 221 11.52 6.69 -8.20
CA ILE A 221 12.74 7.27 -8.74
C ILE A 221 13.47 6.23 -9.57
N PHE A 222 13.80 6.61 -10.79
CA PHE A 222 14.51 5.81 -11.80
C PHE A 222 15.87 6.39 -12.08
N TYR A 223 16.80 5.54 -12.48
CA TYR A 223 18.18 5.92 -12.74
C TYR A 223 18.63 5.40 -14.10
N ASP A 224 19.18 6.27 -14.95
CA ASP A 224 19.72 5.90 -16.24
C ASP A 224 20.83 6.89 -16.68
N ASN A 225 21.65 6.47 -17.65
CA ASN A 225 22.68 7.31 -18.25
C ASN A 225 22.12 8.34 -19.24
N ALA A 226 21.00 8.01 -19.89
CA ALA A 226 20.39 8.82 -20.92
C ALA A 226 19.03 9.38 -20.45
N LYS A 227 18.87 10.69 -20.51
CA LYS A 227 17.58 11.35 -20.24
C LYS A 227 16.46 10.84 -21.13
N LYS A 228 16.77 10.54 -22.41
CA LYS A 228 15.80 10.04 -23.38
C LYS A 228 15.16 8.72 -22.95
N ASN A 229 15.94 7.81 -22.35
CA ASN A 229 15.42 6.55 -21.83
C ASN A 229 14.43 6.78 -20.69
N LEU A 230 14.76 7.68 -19.76
CA LEU A 230 13.88 8.04 -18.64
C LEU A 230 12.58 8.69 -19.13
N GLN A 231 12.67 9.59 -20.09
CA GLN A 231 11.50 10.26 -20.69
C GLN A 231 10.57 9.25 -21.39
N ARG A 232 11.15 8.33 -22.19
CA ARG A 232 10.41 7.25 -22.83
C ARG A 232 9.74 6.34 -21.80
N ALA A 233 10.47 5.94 -20.77
CA ALA A 233 9.92 5.10 -19.70
C ALA A 233 8.75 5.77 -18.96
N ILE A 234 8.86 7.07 -18.66
CA ILE A 234 7.78 7.83 -18.01
C ILE A 234 6.53 7.89 -18.93
N ALA A 235 6.72 8.08 -20.23
CA ALA A 235 5.62 8.06 -21.19
C ALA A 235 4.91 6.69 -21.21
N GLU A 236 5.66 5.59 -21.25
CA GLU A 236 5.13 4.22 -21.21
C GLU A 236 4.43 3.92 -19.88
N ILE A 237 5.00 4.34 -18.75
CA ILE A 237 4.37 4.21 -17.43
C ILE A 237 3.05 4.96 -17.39
N ARG A 238 2.97 6.17 -17.94
CA ARG A 238 1.75 6.98 -18.02
C ARG A 238 0.65 6.23 -18.78
N ILE A 239 0.99 5.63 -19.91
CA ILE A 239 0.07 4.82 -20.73
C ILE A 239 -0.39 3.61 -19.90
N PHE A 240 0.54 2.86 -19.32
CA PHE A 240 0.25 1.65 -18.58
C PHE A 240 -0.73 1.91 -17.41
N ILE A 241 -0.44 2.89 -16.53
CA ILE A 241 -1.31 3.18 -15.38
C ILE A 241 -2.65 3.78 -15.81
N GLY A 242 -2.68 4.53 -16.92
CA GLY A 242 -3.90 5.07 -17.51
C GLY A 242 -4.84 3.97 -18.00
N HIS A 243 -4.31 3.02 -18.75
CA HIS A 243 -5.09 1.90 -19.30
C HIS A 243 -5.52 0.90 -18.22
N ARG A 244 -4.56 0.42 -17.41
CA ARG A 244 -4.83 -0.65 -16.43
C ARG A 244 -5.62 -0.18 -15.22
N TYR A 245 -5.29 0.99 -14.66
CA TYR A 245 -5.84 1.43 -13.38
C TYR A 245 -6.71 2.68 -13.47
N ARG A 246 -6.74 3.34 -14.62
CA ARG A 246 -7.37 4.66 -14.78
C ARG A 246 -6.74 5.71 -13.86
N LEU A 247 -5.46 5.58 -13.57
CA LEU A 247 -4.65 6.49 -12.79
C LEU A 247 -3.90 7.48 -13.69
N LYS A 248 -3.45 8.60 -13.11
CA LYS A 248 -2.67 9.62 -13.81
C LYS A 248 -1.40 9.96 -13.03
N LEU A 249 -0.29 10.20 -13.72
CA LEU A 249 0.89 10.81 -13.12
C LEU A 249 0.62 12.27 -12.80
N LYS A 250 1.33 12.82 -11.81
CA LYS A 250 1.43 14.28 -11.64
C LYS A 250 2.18 14.88 -12.83
N ASP A 251 1.83 16.14 -13.16
CA ASP A 251 2.41 16.83 -14.30
C ASP A 251 3.82 17.37 -14.00
N ASN A 252 4.17 17.54 -12.73
CA ASN A 252 5.45 18.03 -12.24
C ASN A 252 6.53 16.94 -12.08
N TYR A 253 6.49 15.88 -12.90
CA TYR A 253 7.55 14.88 -12.93
C TYR A 253 8.89 15.51 -13.35
N GLN A 254 9.98 14.90 -12.91
CA GLN A 254 11.32 15.43 -13.14
C GLN A 254 12.18 14.43 -13.91
N VAL A 255 12.94 14.92 -14.89
CA VAL A 255 14.05 14.20 -15.51
C VAL A 255 15.26 15.11 -15.49
N CYS A 256 16.14 14.87 -14.54
CA CYS A 256 17.26 15.75 -14.24
C CYS A 256 18.59 14.99 -14.25
N ARG A 257 19.66 15.74 -14.48
CA ARG A 257 21.01 15.27 -14.19
C ARG A 257 21.24 15.38 -12.68
N PHE A 258 22.00 14.44 -12.09
CA PHE A 258 22.43 14.58 -10.71
C PHE A 258 23.26 15.86 -10.51
N PHE A 259 23.11 16.42 -9.31
CA PHE A 259 23.99 17.51 -8.90
C PHE A 259 25.43 17.01 -8.79
N TYR A 260 26.35 17.75 -9.37
CA TYR A 260 27.78 17.62 -9.16
C TYR A 260 28.46 18.99 -9.34
N GLU A 261 29.48 19.22 -8.57
CA GLU A 261 30.33 20.40 -8.73
C GLU A 261 31.36 20.13 -9.83
N SER A 262 31.41 21.03 -10.79
CA SER A 262 32.52 21.11 -11.74
C SER A 262 33.38 22.33 -11.37
N LYS A 263 34.67 22.34 -11.78
CA LYS A 263 35.61 23.44 -11.50
C LYS A 263 35.10 24.85 -11.85
N LYS A 264 34.00 24.99 -12.58
CA LYS A 264 33.46 26.27 -13.08
C LYS A 264 31.97 26.52 -12.77
N ARG A 265 31.17 25.55 -12.39
CA ARG A 265 29.73 25.73 -12.06
C ARG A 265 29.11 24.49 -11.43
N GLU A 266 28.04 24.73 -10.67
CA GLU A 266 27.15 23.70 -10.22
C GLU A 266 26.27 23.17 -11.36
N ILE A 267 26.20 21.87 -11.53
CA ILE A 267 25.43 21.22 -12.59
C ILE A 267 24.49 20.19 -11.98
N GLY A 268 23.23 20.19 -12.42
CA GLY A 268 22.22 19.22 -12.01
C GLY A 268 21.38 19.69 -10.83
N ARG A 269 20.69 18.75 -10.19
CA ARG A 269 19.82 18.99 -9.03
C ARG A 269 20.09 17.97 -7.93
N PRO A 270 20.00 18.38 -6.65
CA PRO A 270 20.03 17.43 -5.54
C PRO A 270 18.85 16.46 -5.66
N LEU A 271 19.07 15.23 -5.25
CA LEU A 271 18.03 14.23 -5.19
C LEU A 271 17.33 14.34 -3.84
N ASP A 272 16.09 14.73 -3.85
CA ASP A 272 15.18 14.70 -2.71
C ASP A 272 14.24 13.49 -2.83
N PHE A 273 14.30 12.60 -1.80
CA PHE A 273 13.52 11.36 -1.76
C PHE A 273 12.93 11.12 -0.38
#